data_1d452e53080d4130cc8f90d64ae69769
#
_entry.id   1d452e53080d4130cc8f90d64ae69769
#
_cell.length_a   1.000
_cell.length_b   1.000
_cell.length_c   1.000
_cell.angle_alpha   90.00
_cell.angle_beta   90.00
_cell.angle_gamma   90.00
#
_symmetry.space_group_name_H-M   'P 1'
#
loop_
_entity.id
_entity.type
_entity.pdbx_description
1 polymer ?
#
loop_
_entity_poly.entity_id
_entity_poly.type
_entity_poly.pdbx_seq_one_letter_code
_entity_poly.pdbx_strand_id
1 'polypeptide(L)'
;MKNSIAFKKGDPLAWGRSKCAIRAPKEDILAYIWAMDARCRWGDTDLEREILEKKSLHSIVVYQLKGGSKHGPLKLKPRGGVQQLVWKQVDARTLVIAVQPVESHPAKPSSDGVVDAQMHLTIVLRE
;
A
#
# COMPACT_ATOMS: atom_id res chain seq x y z
N MET A 1 -6.27 -14.69 11.75
CA MET A 1 -5.28 -14.22 10.74
C MET A 1 -4.02 -15.06 10.82
N LYS A 2 -3.53 -15.51 9.69
CA LYS A 2 -2.27 -16.26 9.61
C LYS A 2 -1.22 -15.40 8.94
N ASN A 3 -0.08 -15.19 9.59
CA ASN A 3 1.03 -14.42 9.08
C ASN A 3 2.27 -15.31 8.96
N SER A 4 3.05 -15.09 7.92
CA SER A 4 4.35 -15.72 7.74
C SER A 4 5.34 -14.72 7.16
N ILE A 5 6.61 -14.86 7.53
CA ILE A 5 7.71 -14.06 7.01
C ILE A 5 8.76 -15.01 6.46
N ALA A 6 9.30 -14.69 5.30
CA ALA A 6 10.35 -15.46 4.65
C ALA A 6 11.48 -14.55 4.19
N PHE A 7 12.70 -15.06 4.26
CA PHE A 7 13.91 -14.41 3.75
C PHE A 7 14.49 -15.27 2.65
N LYS A 8 14.76 -14.67 1.48
CA LYS A 8 15.43 -15.33 0.39
C LYS A 8 16.94 -15.10 0.49
N LYS A 9 17.73 -16.15 0.28
CA LYS A 9 19.19 -16.04 0.28
C LYS A 9 19.65 -15.02 -0.77
N GLY A 10 20.45 -14.03 -0.34
CA GLY A 10 20.96 -12.97 -1.22
C GLY A 10 19.99 -11.82 -1.48
N ASP A 11 18.78 -11.85 -0.94
CA ASP A 11 17.80 -10.76 -1.00
C ASP A 11 17.80 -10.01 0.34
N PRO A 12 18.07 -8.69 0.38
CA PRO A 12 18.04 -7.91 1.62
C PRO A 12 16.62 -7.68 2.14
N LEU A 13 15.59 -8.02 1.36
CA LEU A 13 14.19 -7.78 1.70
C LEU A 13 13.57 -8.99 2.39
N ALA A 14 12.70 -8.71 3.36
CA ALA A 14 11.82 -9.71 3.94
C ALA A 14 10.53 -9.82 3.11
N TRP A 15 10.05 -11.04 2.93
CA TRP A 15 8.77 -11.34 2.29
C TRP A 15 7.76 -11.74 3.35
N GLY A 16 6.66 -11.00 3.40
CA GLY A 16 5.57 -11.28 4.33
C GLY A 16 4.33 -11.79 3.60
N ARG A 17 3.60 -12.70 4.23
CA ARG A 17 2.28 -13.14 3.77
C ARG A 17 1.31 -13.13 4.93
N SER A 18 0.15 -12.51 4.70
CA SER A 18 -0.98 -12.53 5.65
C SER A 18 -2.20 -13.13 4.98
N LYS A 19 -2.99 -13.88 5.73
CA LYS A 19 -4.26 -14.45 5.27
C LYS A 19 -5.30 -14.29 6.36
N CYS A 20 -6.46 -13.76 5.99
CA CYS A 20 -7.62 -13.67 6.87
C CYS A 20 -8.91 -13.88 6.09
N ALA A 21 -9.99 -14.18 6.81
CA ALA A 21 -11.34 -14.19 6.26
C ALA A 21 -12.05 -12.88 6.65
N ILE A 22 -12.75 -12.29 5.68
CA ILE A 22 -13.51 -11.06 5.86
C ILE A 22 -14.94 -11.32 5.41
N ARG A 23 -15.92 -10.91 6.24
CA ARG A 23 -17.35 -11.07 5.92
C ARG A 23 -17.83 -9.89 5.07
N ALA A 24 -17.39 -9.84 3.83
CA ALA A 24 -17.81 -8.84 2.86
C ALA A 24 -17.59 -9.37 1.43
N PRO A 25 -18.39 -8.94 0.45
CA PRO A 25 -18.11 -9.22 -0.94
C PRO A 25 -16.73 -8.70 -1.36
N LYS A 26 -16.06 -9.39 -2.27
CA LYS A 26 -14.74 -8.97 -2.76
C LYS A 26 -14.74 -7.59 -3.41
N GLU A 27 -15.86 -7.20 -4.02
CA GLU A 27 -16.04 -5.89 -4.63
C GLU A 27 -16.05 -4.76 -3.59
N ASP A 28 -16.68 -4.99 -2.45
CA ASP A 28 -16.70 -4.02 -1.35
C ASP A 28 -15.31 -3.85 -0.73
N ILE A 29 -14.57 -4.94 -0.61
CA ILE A 29 -13.18 -4.91 -0.13
C ILE A 29 -12.30 -4.16 -1.13
N LEU A 30 -12.45 -4.43 -2.43
CA LEU A 30 -11.75 -3.70 -3.48
C LEU A 30 -12.07 -2.20 -3.41
N ALA A 31 -13.35 -1.84 -3.32
CA ALA A 31 -13.77 -0.44 -3.23
C ALA A 31 -13.16 0.26 -2.02
N TYR A 32 -13.11 -0.39 -0.87
CA TYR A 32 -12.46 0.12 0.33
C TYR A 32 -10.95 0.33 0.13
N ILE A 33 -10.26 -0.63 -0.46
CA ILE A 33 -8.83 -0.53 -0.74
C ILE A 33 -8.56 0.59 -1.75
N TRP A 34 -9.42 0.74 -2.76
CA TRP A 34 -9.28 1.72 -3.84
C TRP A 34 -9.50 3.15 -3.39
N ALA A 35 -10.32 3.36 -2.37
CA ALA A 35 -10.60 4.68 -1.79
C ALA A 35 -9.43 5.18 -0.92
N MET A 36 -8.25 5.36 -1.52
CA MET A 36 -7.00 5.64 -0.83
C MET A 36 -6.97 6.94 -0.03
N ASP A 37 -7.67 7.96 -0.49
CA ASP A 37 -7.77 9.29 0.13
C ASP A 37 -8.98 9.46 1.07
N ALA A 38 -9.86 8.46 1.14
CA ALA A 38 -11.05 8.52 1.99
C ALA A 38 -10.68 8.62 3.49
N ARG A 39 -11.39 9.47 4.21
CA ARG A 39 -11.13 9.70 5.64
C ARG A 39 -11.19 8.44 6.50
N CYS A 40 -12.07 7.50 6.19
CA CYS A 40 -12.17 6.23 6.91
C CYS A 40 -10.92 5.34 6.78
N ARG A 41 -10.05 5.65 5.81
CA ARG A 41 -8.77 4.96 5.59
C ARG A 41 -7.61 5.54 6.40
N TRP A 42 -7.77 6.73 6.97
CA TRP A 42 -6.72 7.38 7.74
C TRP A 42 -6.54 6.71 9.09
N GLY A 43 -5.31 6.26 9.36
CA GLY A 43 -4.89 5.79 10.68
C GLY A 43 -4.18 6.89 11.45
N ASP A 44 -3.86 6.61 12.72
CA ASP A 44 -3.23 7.59 13.63
C ASP A 44 -1.86 8.09 13.15
N THR A 45 -1.16 7.29 12.34
CA THR A 45 0.16 7.62 11.80
C THR A 45 0.11 8.23 10.40
N ASP A 46 -1.03 8.26 9.76
CA ASP A 46 -1.16 8.86 8.42
C ASP A 46 -1.08 10.38 8.49
N LEU A 47 -0.07 10.95 7.83
CA LEU A 47 0.09 12.41 7.69
C LEU A 47 -0.48 12.91 6.38
N GLU A 48 -0.40 12.11 5.32
CA GLU A 48 -0.90 12.46 4.00
C GLU A 48 -1.33 11.20 3.23
N ARG A 49 -2.44 11.31 2.55
CA ARG A 49 -2.95 10.29 1.61
C ARG A 49 -3.61 11.02 0.46
N GLU A 50 -3.13 10.79 -0.75
CA GLU A 50 -3.59 11.52 -1.93
C GLU A 50 -3.59 10.62 -3.16
N ILE A 51 -4.61 10.73 -3.99
CA ILE A 51 -4.63 10.16 -5.33
C ILE A 51 -4.04 11.20 -6.27
N LEU A 52 -2.85 10.93 -6.81
CA LEU A 52 -2.15 11.87 -7.68
C LEU A 52 -2.65 11.79 -9.12
N GLU A 53 -3.03 10.59 -9.56
CA GLU A 53 -3.40 10.35 -10.95
C GLU A 53 -4.36 9.16 -11.05
N LYS A 54 -5.42 9.33 -11.81
CA LYS A 54 -6.35 8.24 -12.20
C LYS A 54 -6.08 7.88 -13.65
N LYS A 55 -5.24 6.86 -13.88
CA LYS A 55 -4.86 6.44 -15.23
C LYS A 55 -6.01 5.74 -15.97
N SER A 56 -6.78 4.94 -15.24
CA SER A 56 -7.96 4.23 -15.74
C SER A 56 -8.85 3.80 -14.58
N LEU A 57 -9.95 3.10 -14.86
CA LEU A 57 -10.78 2.45 -13.82
C LEU A 57 -10.01 1.37 -13.04
N HIS A 58 -8.94 0.85 -13.62
CA HIS A 58 -8.13 -0.23 -13.04
C HIS A 58 -6.75 0.21 -12.55
N SER A 59 -6.37 1.48 -12.70
CA SER A 59 -5.03 1.96 -12.38
C SER A 59 -5.05 3.38 -11.81
N ILE A 60 -4.46 3.53 -10.63
CA ILE A 60 -4.26 4.83 -9.97
C ILE A 60 -2.83 4.96 -9.46
N VAL A 61 -2.37 6.21 -9.38
CA VAL A 61 -1.11 6.57 -8.73
C VAL A 61 -1.44 7.35 -7.47
N VAL A 62 -0.88 6.93 -6.36
CA VAL A 62 -1.19 7.46 -5.04
C VAL A 62 0.09 7.85 -4.30
N TYR A 63 -0.06 8.80 -3.37
CA TYR A 63 0.97 9.14 -2.40
C TYR A 63 0.47 8.86 -0.99
N GLN A 64 1.33 8.31 -0.16
CA GLN A 64 1.06 8.10 1.25
C GLN A 64 2.28 8.49 2.07
N LEU A 65 2.08 9.33 3.08
CA LEU A 65 3.09 9.72 4.06
C LEU A 65 2.62 9.28 5.44
N LYS A 66 3.47 8.51 6.11
CA LYS A 66 3.27 8.10 7.50
C LYS A 66 4.26 8.82 8.42
N GLY A 67 3.77 9.27 9.56
CA GLY A 67 4.59 9.87 10.58
C GLY A 67 5.59 8.89 11.17
N GLY A 68 6.70 9.43 11.65
CA GLY A 68 7.65 8.68 12.45
C GLY A 68 7.09 8.34 13.82
N SER A 69 7.63 7.31 14.45
CA SER A 69 7.29 6.94 15.82
C SER A 69 8.50 7.09 16.74
N LYS A 70 8.21 7.36 18.03
CA LYS A 70 9.21 7.36 19.10
C LYS A 70 9.01 6.09 19.92
N HIS A 71 10.01 5.22 19.91
CA HIS A 71 10.08 4.08 20.80
C HIS A 71 11.33 4.21 21.68
N GLY A 72 11.16 4.74 22.90
CA GLY A 72 12.28 5.01 23.79
C GLY A 72 13.27 6.00 23.18
N PRO A 73 14.58 5.68 23.08
CA PRO A 73 15.58 6.53 22.46
C PRO A 73 15.51 6.55 20.93
N LEU A 74 14.76 5.66 20.30
CA LEU A 74 14.67 5.55 18.84
C LEU A 74 13.60 6.50 18.29
N LYS A 75 14.02 7.38 17.39
CA LYS A 75 13.15 8.25 16.59
C LYS A 75 13.13 7.73 15.17
N LEU A 76 11.97 7.28 14.68
CA LEU A 76 11.80 6.94 13.28
C LEU A 76 11.36 8.17 12.50
N LYS A 77 12.04 8.44 11.40
CA LYS A 77 11.66 9.52 10.47
C LYS A 77 10.34 9.20 9.78
N PRO A 78 9.59 10.21 9.34
CA PRO A 78 8.43 10.01 8.45
C PRO A 78 8.83 9.20 7.22
N ARG A 79 7.93 8.37 6.75
CA ARG A 79 8.12 7.50 5.59
C ARG A 79 7.00 7.70 4.60
N GLY A 80 7.36 7.91 3.36
CA GLY A 80 6.41 8.14 2.31
C GLY A 80 6.89 7.60 0.98
N GLY A 81 5.96 7.47 0.06
CA GLY A 81 6.29 7.05 -1.29
C GLY A 81 5.11 7.15 -2.23
N VAL A 82 5.44 7.24 -3.49
CA VAL A 82 4.48 7.16 -4.59
C VAL A 82 4.35 5.71 -5.01
N GLN A 83 3.11 5.27 -5.17
CA GLN A 83 2.79 3.90 -5.54
C GLN A 83 1.77 3.88 -6.66
N GLN A 84 1.87 2.90 -7.52
CA GLN A 84 0.84 2.57 -8.50
C GLN A 84 0.05 1.36 -8.02
N LEU A 85 -1.27 1.50 -8.01
CA LEU A 85 -2.20 0.41 -7.74
C LEU A 85 -2.88 0.02 -9.04
N VAL A 86 -2.92 -1.28 -9.31
CA VAL A 86 -3.62 -1.86 -10.45
C VAL A 86 -4.45 -3.02 -9.95
N TRP A 87 -5.71 -3.13 -10.39
CA TRP A 87 -6.52 -4.29 -10.09
C TRP A 87 -7.04 -4.99 -11.35
N LYS A 88 -7.24 -6.28 -11.24
CA LYS A 88 -7.77 -7.11 -12.31
C LYS A 88 -8.66 -8.21 -11.74
N GLN A 89 -9.75 -8.49 -12.42
CA GLN A 89 -10.52 -9.70 -12.22
C GLN A 89 -9.87 -10.85 -13.00
N VAL A 90 -9.44 -11.89 -12.29
CA VAL A 90 -8.73 -13.04 -12.88
C VAL A 90 -9.72 -14.12 -13.31
N ASP A 91 -10.76 -14.31 -12.49
CA ASP A 91 -11.88 -15.21 -12.75
C ASP A 91 -13.13 -14.72 -12.01
N ALA A 92 -14.26 -15.44 -12.14
CA ALA A 92 -15.54 -15.05 -11.53
C ALA A 92 -15.47 -14.87 -9.99
N ARG A 93 -14.53 -15.50 -9.32
CA ARG A 93 -14.42 -15.52 -7.86
C ARG A 93 -13.20 -14.79 -7.32
N THR A 94 -12.31 -14.28 -8.18
CA THR A 94 -11.01 -13.79 -7.78
C THR A 94 -10.69 -12.43 -8.39
N LEU A 95 -10.39 -11.46 -7.52
CA LEU A 95 -9.80 -10.17 -7.86
C LEU A 95 -8.37 -10.11 -7.34
N VAL A 96 -7.48 -9.48 -8.09
CA VAL A 96 -6.09 -9.27 -7.70
C VAL A 96 -5.77 -7.78 -7.77
N ILE A 97 -5.13 -7.26 -6.72
CA ILE A 97 -4.62 -5.90 -6.65
C ILE A 97 -3.11 -5.98 -6.53
N ALA A 98 -2.40 -5.31 -7.43
CA ALA A 98 -0.95 -5.16 -7.36
C ALA A 98 -0.60 -3.72 -6.96
N VAL A 99 0.31 -3.59 -6.00
CA VAL A 99 0.88 -2.32 -5.56
C VAL A 99 2.37 -2.34 -5.87
N GLN A 100 2.83 -1.33 -6.60
CA GLN A 100 4.22 -1.21 -7.00
C GLN A 100 4.74 0.20 -6.68
N PRO A 101 6.00 0.34 -6.26
CA PRO A 101 6.60 1.65 -6.08
C PRO A 101 6.76 2.36 -7.42
N VAL A 102 6.58 3.68 -7.41
CA VAL A 102 6.92 4.57 -8.50
C VAL A 102 8.15 5.36 -8.07
N GLU A 103 9.19 5.34 -8.87
CA GLU A 103 10.49 5.91 -8.51
C GLU A 103 10.42 7.42 -8.28
N SER A 104 9.66 8.13 -9.12
CA SER A 104 9.45 9.56 -8.98
C SER A 104 8.11 9.99 -9.59
N HIS A 105 7.55 11.08 -9.05
CA HIS A 105 6.35 11.72 -9.61
C HIS A 105 6.48 13.25 -9.49
N PRO A 106 6.15 14.03 -10.54
CA PRO A 106 6.29 15.49 -10.52
C PRO A 106 5.53 16.18 -9.39
N ALA A 107 4.36 15.65 -9.01
CA ALA A 107 3.53 16.21 -7.95
C ALA A 107 4.10 15.98 -6.54
N LYS A 108 5.01 15.03 -6.38
CA LYS A 108 5.62 14.65 -5.09
C LYS A 108 7.13 14.41 -5.26
N PRO A 109 7.92 15.46 -5.45
CA PRO A 109 9.37 15.32 -5.51
C PRO A 109 9.90 14.84 -4.14
N SER A 110 11.05 14.18 -4.16
CA SER A 110 11.74 13.77 -2.94
C SER A 110 11.99 14.97 -2.03
N SER A 111 11.76 14.80 -0.75
CA SER A 111 11.99 15.84 0.26
C SER A 111 12.96 15.37 1.35
N ASP A 112 13.74 16.31 1.88
CA ASP A 112 14.63 16.05 2.99
C ASP A 112 13.83 15.69 4.26
N GLY A 113 14.38 14.77 5.05
CA GLY A 113 13.76 14.33 6.30
C GLY A 113 12.65 13.28 6.15
N VAL A 114 12.30 12.88 4.93
CA VAL A 114 11.38 11.78 4.65
C VAL A 114 12.15 10.61 4.06
N VAL A 115 11.94 9.42 4.63
CA VAL A 115 12.49 8.19 4.07
C VAL A 115 11.58 7.70 2.94
N ASP A 116 12.15 7.53 1.76
CA ASP A 116 11.43 6.93 0.64
C ASP A 116 11.16 5.45 0.93
N ALA A 117 9.89 5.12 1.06
CA ALA A 117 9.45 3.76 1.37
C ALA A 117 8.95 3.08 0.09
N GLN A 118 9.61 2.00 -0.27
CA GLN A 118 9.22 1.17 -1.41
C GLN A 118 8.58 -0.12 -0.94
N MET A 119 7.41 -0.44 -1.49
CA MET A 119 6.69 -1.64 -1.17
C MET A 119 6.13 -2.29 -2.43
N HIS A 120 6.37 -3.59 -2.56
CA HIS A 120 5.68 -4.44 -3.51
C HIS A 120 4.64 -5.26 -2.75
N LEU A 121 3.39 -5.16 -3.14
CA LEU A 121 2.30 -5.88 -2.48
C LEU A 121 1.36 -6.48 -3.53
N THR A 122 0.95 -7.71 -3.29
CA THR A 122 -0.13 -8.34 -4.06
C THR A 122 -1.23 -8.75 -3.08
N ILE A 123 -2.45 -8.31 -3.36
CA ILE A 123 -3.64 -8.68 -2.59
C ILE A 123 -4.51 -9.55 -3.48
N VAL A 124 -4.88 -10.72 -2.98
CA VAL A 124 -5.79 -11.64 -3.67
C VAL A 124 -7.08 -11.72 -2.85
N LEU A 125 -8.19 -11.29 -3.45
CA LEU A 125 -9.53 -11.36 -2.89
C LEU A 125 -10.26 -12.52 -3.55
N ARG A 126 -10.62 -13.54 -2.77
CA ARG A 126 -11.26 -14.76 -3.28
C ARG A 126 -12.50 -15.09 -2.47
N GLU A 127 -13.61 -15.35 -3.14
CA GLU A 127 -14.84 -15.90 -2.58
C GLU A 127 -14.82 -17.42 -2.56
#